data_2dfa13270dd4c42397408b871f415c7f
#
_entry.id   2dfa13270dd4c42397408b871f415c7f
#
_cell.length_a   1.000
_cell.length_b   1.000
_cell.length_c   1.000
_cell.angle_alpha   90.00
_cell.angle_beta   90.00
_cell.angle_gamma   90.00
#
_symmetry.space_group_name_H-M   'P 1'
#
loop_
_entity.id
_entity.type
_entity.pdbx_description
1 polymer ?
#
loop_
_entity_poly.entity_id
_entity_poly.type
_entity_poly.pdbx_seq_one_letter_code
_entity_poly.pdbx_strand_id
1 'polypeptide(L)'
;MKLTKDRLKALIGQEITNSIGFYGGELSKQRKNALKFYLGEKLGNEVEGQSQVRSQDILEVVESILPSMMRIFTQGENIVSFEPTGPEDVAYAEQASDYINHIFMKDNTGYSILHTMFKDALISKNGFVKYYWKTDKEQKEESYENLTLLQYQMMLADPEVEIVSVENKETNLDENNVEMMEETFNITVKRIKDYGRIVIESVPPESMLIIKTATSLDDCNFIAQRVFKT
;
A
#
# COMPACT_ATOMS: atom_id res chain seq x y z
N MET A 1 20.74 -12.21 -23.33
CA MET A 1 21.80 -11.19 -23.33
C MET A 1 21.57 -10.29 -22.11
N LYS A 2 22.44 -10.28 -21.10
CA LYS A 2 22.27 -9.40 -19.90
C LYS A 2 22.59 -7.96 -20.30
N LEU A 3 21.64 -7.05 -20.11
CA LEU A 3 21.86 -5.62 -20.33
C LEU A 3 22.85 -5.07 -19.29
N THR A 4 23.79 -4.23 -19.71
CA THR A 4 24.64 -3.49 -18.79
C THR A 4 23.84 -2.41 -18.06
N LYS A 5 24.25 -2.05 -16.84
CA LYS A 5 23.55 -1.07 -16.00
C LYS A 5 23.33 0.28 -16.69
N ASP A 6 24.33 0.74 -17.47
CA ASP A 6 24.22 2.01 -18.19
C ASP A 6 23.27 1.95 -19.37
N ARG A 7 23.25 0.84 -20.10
CA ARG A 7 22.29 0.62 -21.18
C ARG A 7 20.88 0.52 -20.67
N LEU A 8 20.66 -0.12 -19.50
CA LEU A 8 19.36 -0.19 -18.85
C LEU A 8 18.88 1.20 -18.43
N LYS A 9 19.74 2.02 -17.82
CA LYS A 9 19.41 3.41 -17.43
C LYS A 9 19.04 4.27 -18.64
N ALA A 10 19.79 4.15 -19.75
CA ALA A 10 19.48 4.89 -20.95
C ALA A 10 18.13 4.51 -21.55
N LEU A 11 17.81 3.21 -21.59
CA LEU A 11 16.55 2.69 -22.09
C LEU A 11 15.37 3.14 -21.20
N ILE A 12 15.50 3.03 -19.88
CA ILE A 12 14.48 3.52 -18.94
C ILE A 12 14.27 5.04 -19.10
N GLY A 13 15.35 5.81 -19.22
CA GLY A 13 15.27 7.26 -19.44
C GLY A 13 14.54 7.63 -20.73
N GLN A 14 14.75 6.88 -21.80
CA GLN A 14 14.04 7.06 -23.06
C GLN A 14 12.54 6.72 -22.93
N GLU A 15 12.20 5.62 -22.29
CA GLU A 15 10.80 5.22 -22.06
C GLU A 15 10.06 6.23 -21.16
N ILE A 16 10.71 6.74 -20.12
CA ILE A 16 10.15 7.81 -19.28
C ILE A 16 9.82 9.05 -20.10
N THR A 17 10.75 9.48 -20.97
CA THR A 17 10.56 10.68 -21.81
C THR A 17 9.44 10.50 -22.83
N ASN A 18 9.26 9.30 -23.34
CA ASN A 18 8.23 8.95 -24.32
C ASN A 18 6.85 8.68 -23.69
N SER A 19 6.77 8.59 -22.36
CA SER A 19 5.54 8.24 -21.67
C SER A 19 4.51 9.38 -21.65
N ILE A 20 3.23 9.02 -21.60
CA ILE A 20 2.14 9.93 -21.21
C ILE A 20 2.25 10.19 -19.71
N GLY A 21 2.06 11.45 -19.29
CA GLY A 21 2.22 11.85 -17.90
C GLY A 21 3.63 12.34 -17.56
N PHE A 22 4.55 12.33 -18.55
CA PHE A 22 5.84 12.99 -18.40
C PHE A 22 5.65 14.48 -18.00
N TYR A 23 6.40 14.91 -17.01
CA TYR A 23 6.31 16.29 -16.50
C TYR A 23 6.56 17.31 -17.62
N GLY A 24 5.62 18.24 -17.80
CA GLY A 24 5.66 19.22 -18.89
C GLY A 24 5.00 18.78 -20.20
N GLY A 25 4.50 17.54 -20.29
CA GLY A 25 3.69 17.07 -21.42
C GLY A 25 2.31 17.74 -21.50
N GLU A 26 1.63 17.57 -22.63
CA GLU A 26 0.31 18.16 -22.87
C GLU A 26 -0.74 17.73 -21.82
N LEU A 27 -0.78 16.44 -21.49
CA LEU A 27 -1.69 15.91 -20.47
C LEU A 27 -1.42 16.51 -19.08
N SER A 28 -0.16 16.73 -18.72
CA SER A 28 0.22 17.37 -17.46
C SER A 28 -0.31 18.80 -17.37
N LYS A 29 -0.23 19.55 -18.47
CA LYS A 29 -0.79 20.92 -18.56
C LYS A 29 -2.31 20.91 -18.44
N GLN A 30 -2.98 19.99 -19.13
CA GLN A 30 -4.44 19.84 -19.06
C GLN A 30 -4.92 19.51 -17.65
N ARG A 31 -4.26 18.57 -16.96
CA ARG A 31 -4.57 18.22 -15.56
C ARG A 31 -4.38 19.40 -14.62
N LYS A 32 -3.27 20.14 -14.76
CA LYS A 32 -3.03 21.36 -13.98
C LYS A 32 -4.11 22.40 -14.19
N ASN A 33 -4.54 22.60 -15.43
CA ASN A 33 -5.63 23.54 -15.73
C ASN A 33 -6.96 23.05 -15.17
N ALA A 34 -7.28 21.76 -15.31
CA ALA A 34 -8.49 21.16 -14.74
C ALA A 34 -8.56 21.35 -13.22
N LEU A 35 -7.45 21.15 -12.51
CA LEU A 35 -7.36 21.39 -11.08
C LEU A 35 -7.57 22.87 -10.72
N LYS A 36 -7.01 23.81 -11.50
CA LYS A 36 -7.25 25.26 -11.32
C LYS A 36 -8.72 25.61 -11.49
N PHE A 37 -9.38 25.07 -12.50
CA PHE A 37 -10.83 25.27 -12.69
C PHE A 37 -11.64 24.68 -11.54
N TYR A 38 -11.29 23.50 -11.07
CA TYR A 38 -11.93 22.86 -9.93
C TYR A 38 -11.79 23.70 -8.65
N LEU A 39 -10.60 24.25 -8.39
CA LEU A 39 -10.31 25.10 -7.22
C LEU A 39 -10.80 26.55 -7.38
N GLY A 40 -11.24 26.97 -8.56
CA GLY A 40 -11.61 28.35 -8.85
C GLY A 40 -10.43 29.33 -8.83
N GLU A 41 -9.21 28.82 -9.11
CA GLU A 41 -7.99 29.63 -9.12
C GLU A 41 -7.96 30.62 -10.30
N LYS A 42 -7.17 31.70 -10.17
CA LYS A 42 -6.94 32.67 -11.24
C LYS A 42 -6.24 32.01 -12.43
N LEU A 43 -6.78 32.27 -13.64
CA LEU A 43 -6.24 31.71 -14.89
C LEU A 43 -5.16 32.61 -15.49
N GLY A 44 -5.05 33.85 -15.03
CA GLY A 44 -4.07 34.84 -15.55
C GLY A 44 -4.56 35.66 -16.76
N ASN A 45 -5.83 35.52 -17.11
CA ASN A 45 -6.47 36.29 -18.19
C ASN A 45 -7.42 37.41 -17.66
N GLU A 46 -7.34 37.70 -16.36
CA GLU A 46 -8.16 38.69 -15.69
C GLU A 46 -7.73 40.12 -16.12
N VAL A 47 -8.72 40.97 -16.39
CA VAL A 47 -8.48 42.35 -16.72
C VAL A 47 -8.70 43.22 -15.49
N GLU A 48 -7.73 44.08 -15.18
CA GLU A 48 -7.82 45.00 -14.06
C GLU A 48 -9.00 45.96 -14.23
N GLY A 49 -9.79 46.14 -13.16
CA GLY A 49 -11.01 47.00 -13.17
C GLY A 49 -12.29 46.26 -13.61
N GLN A 50 -12.22 45.00 -14.02
CA GLN A 50 -13.41 44.17 -14.29
C GLN A 50 -13.72 43.21 -13.14
N SER A 51 -14.96 42.68 -13.15
CA SER A 51 -15.38 41.69 -12.15
C SER A 51 -14.47 40.44 -12.19
N GLN A 52 -13.97 40.04 -11.02
CA GLN A 52 -13.15 38.85 -10.84
C GLN A 52 -13.93 37.69 -10.18
N VAL A 53 -15.27 37.84 -10.13
CA VAL A 53 -16.14 36.79 -9.60
C VAL A 53 -16.05 35.56 -10.51
N ARG A 54 -15.86 34.39 -9.90
CA ARG A 54 -15.77 33.09 -10.60
C ARG A 54 -16.81 32.14 -10.08
N SER A 55 -17.39 31.44 -10.98
CA SER A 55 -18.26 30.33 -10.69
C SER A 55 -17.39 29.06 -10.54
N GLN A 56 -17.72 28.22 -9.57
CA GLN A 56 -17.07 26.94 -9.33
C GLN A 56 -17.88 25.76 -9.90
N ASP A 57 -18.39 25.94 -11.11
CA ASP A 57 -19.29 24.97 -11.75
C ASP A 57 -18.69 23.55 -11.83
N ILE A 58 -17.39 23.45 -12.08
CA ILE A 58 -16.70 22.15 -12.14
C ILE A 58 -16.68 21.49 -10.77
N LEU A 59 -16.44 22.24 -9.71
CA LEU A 59 -16.50 21.73 -8.35
C LEU A 59 -17.91 21.23 -8.02
N GLU A 60 -18.94 22.03 -8.32
CA GLU A 60 -20.33 21.64 -8.07
C GLU A 60 -20.71 20.36 -8.81
N VAL A 61 -20.35 20.22 -10.08
CA VAL A 61 -20.62 19.04 -10.88
C VAL A 61 -19.87 17.83 -10.33
N VAL A 62 -18.57 17.93 -10.05
CA VAL A 62 -17.77 16.82 -9.51
C VAL A 62 -18.31 16.37 -8.17
N GLU A 63 -18.56 17.30 -7.23
CA GLU A 63 -19.05 16.97 -5.89
C GLU A 63 -20.52 16.47 -5.89
N SER A 64 -21.30 16.74 -6.94
CA SER A 64 -22.65 16.18 -7.10
C SER A 64 -22.65 14.74 -7.68
N ILE A 65 -21.71 14.44 -8.58
CA ILE A 65 -21.61 13.13 -9.23
C ILE A 65 -20.93 12.11 -8.31
N LEU A 66 -19.89 12.52 -7.59
CA LEU A 66 -19.06 11.65 -6.77
C LEU A 66 -19.85 10.82 -5.74
N PRO A 67 -20.80 11.39 -4.95
CA PRO A 67 -21.63 10.60 -4.04
C PRO A 67 -22.49 9.56 -4.75
N SER A 68 -22.99 9.90 -5.94
CA SER A 68 -23.80 8.95 -6.73
C SER A 68 -22.98 7.76 -7.23
N MET A 69 -21.76 8.01 -7.68
CA MET A 69 -20.81 6.96 -8.04
C MET A 69 -20.42 6.11 -6.82
N MET A 70 -20.09 6.76 -5.70
CA MET A 70 -19.76 6.05 -4.47
C MET A 70 -20.89 5.14 -4.02
N ARG A 71 -22.14 5.59 -4.10
CA ARG A 71 -23.30 4.80 -3.71
C ARG A 71 -23.42 3.49 -4.50
N ILE A 72 -23.15 3.51 -5.80
CA ILE A 72 -23.22 2.31 -6.65
C ILE A 72 -22.33 1.20 -6.10
N PHE A 73 -21.12 1.55 -5.61
CA PHE A 73 -20.15 0.57 -5.12
C PHE A 73 -20.27 0.26 -3.62
N THR A 74 -20.92 1.14 -2.83
CA THR A 74 -20.98 0.98 -1.36
C THR A 74 -22.37 0.73 -0.83
N GLN A 75 -23.39 0.63 -1.68
CA GLN A 75 -24.78 0.39 -1.25
C GLN A 75 -25.03 -1.05 -0.82
N GLY A 76 -24.28 -2.01 -1.38
CA GLY A 76 -24.35 -3.43 -1.02
C GLY A 76 -23.51 -3.76 0.22
N GLU A 77 -23.78 -4.93 0.82
CA GLU A 77 -22.93 -5.47 1.89
C GLU A 77 -21.53 -5.81 1.37
N ASN A 78 -21.47 -6.33 0.13
CA ASN A 78 -20.23 -6.73 -0.54
C ASN A 78 -20.03 -5.93 -1.81
N ILE A 79 -18.80 -5.40 -2.00
CA ILE A 79 -18.38 -4.74 -3.24
C ILE A 79 -18.01 -5.77 -4.30
N VAL A 80 -17.41 -6.88 -3.86
CA VAL A 80 -17.01 -8.00 -4.71
C VAL A 80 -17.76 -9.24 -4.27
N SER A 81 -18.34 -9.97 -5.23
CA SER A 81 -19.01 -11.24 -5.00
C SER A 81 -18.45 -12.28 -5.96
N PHE A 82 -17.98 -13.40 -5.41
CA PHE A 82 -17.56 -14.55 -6.20
C PHE A 82 -18.76 -15.46 -6.43
N GLU A 83 -18.97 -15.86 -7.67
CA GLU A 83 -19.99 -16.81 -8.04
C GLU A 83 -19.42 -18.23 -8.03
N PRO A 84 -20.09 -19.20 -7.40
CA PRO A 84 -19.65 -20.59 -7.40
C PRO A 84 -19.75 -21.20 -8.81
N THR A 85 -18.78 -22.00 -9.18
CA THR A 85 -18.79 -22.72 -10.47
C THR A 85 -19.60 -24.01 -10.38
N GLY A 86 -19.66 -24.61 -9.18
CA GLY A 86 -20.38 -25.84 -8.90
C GLY A 86 -21.01 -25.83 -7.51
N PRO A 87 -21.90 -26.81 -7.20
CA PRO A 87 -22.54 -26.88 -5.90
C PRO A 87 -21.57 -27.05 -4.73
N GLU A 88 -20.42 -27.66 -4.98
CA GLU A 88 -19.33 -27.88 -4.01
C GLU A 88 -18.58 -26.61 -3.67
N ASP A 89 -18.62 -25.58 -4.54
CA ASP A 89 -17.84 -24.35 -4.40
C ASP A 89 -18.61 -23.23 -3.68
N VAL A 90 -19.88 -23.44 -3.35
CA VAL A 90 -20.73 -22.39 -2.76
C VAL A 90 -20.14 -21.82 -1.48
N ALA A 91 -19.70 -22.67 -0.55
CA ALA A 91 -19.11 -22.22 0.72
C ALA A 91 -17.77 -21.50 0.52
N TYR A 92 -16.96 -21.94 -0.46
CA TYR A 92 -15.71 -21.28 -0.80
C TYR A 92 -15.91 -19.92 -1.46
N ALA A 93 -16.88 -19.80 -2.35
CA ALA A 93 -17.21 -18.53 -3.02
C ALA A 93 -17.72 -17.49 -2.01
N GLU A 94 -18.55 -17.89 -1.05
CA GLU A 94 -19.02 -17.04 0.03
C GLU A 94 -17.85 -16.59 0.92
N GLN A 95 -17.03 -17.53 1.40
CA GLN A 95 -15.86 -17.21 2.21
C GLN A 95 -14.85 -16.32 1.47
N ALA A 96 -14.61 -16.56 0.18
CA ALA A 96 -13.74 -15.73 -0.65
C ALA A 96 -14.29 -14.31 -0.80
N SER A 97 -15.61 -14.18 -0.98
CA SER A 97 -16.28 -12.87 -1.05
C SER A 97 -16.09 -12.09 0.24
N ASP A 98 -16.35 -12.69 1.39
CA ASP A 98 -16.21 -12.07 2.70
C ASP A 98 -14.76 -11.66 2.97
N TYR A 99 -13.81 -12.55 2.66
CA TYR A 99 -12.39 -12.30 2.88
C TYR A 99 -11.86 -11.13 2.04
N ILE A 100 -12.19 -11.08 0.75
CA ILE A 100 -11.77 -9.99 -0.14
C ILE A 100 -12.40 -8.67 0.26
N ASN A 101 -13.69 -8.67 0.62
CA ASN A 101 -14.36 -7.46 1.10
C ASN A 101 -13.76 -6.96 2.43
N HIS A 102 -13.38 -7.86 3.34
CA HIS A 102 -12.67 -7.51 4.56
C HIS A 102 -11.32 -6.84 4.26
N ILE A 103 -10.46 -7.47 3.44
CA ILE A 103 -9.17 -6.92 3.04
C ILE A 103 -9.35 -5.54 2.41
N PHE A 104 -10.29 -5.39 1.49
CA PHE A 104 -10.47 -4.13 0.78
C PHE A 104 -11.03 -3.04 1.69
N MET A 105 -12.13 -3.31 2.40
CA MET A 105 -12.86 -2.30 3.16
C MET A 105 -12.26 -2.00 4.52
N LYS A 106 -11.72 -3.02 5.21
CA LYS A 106 -11.23 -2.88 6.60
C LYS A 106 -9.73 -2.68 6.65
N ASP A 107 -8.96 -3.57 6.03
CA ASP A 107 -7.50 -3.52 6.13
C ASP A 107 -6.91 -2.38 5.29
N ASN A 108 -7.55 -2.00 4.18
CA ASN A 108 -7.07 -1.00 3.22
C ASN A 108 -7.92 0.27 3.13
N THR A 109 -8.91 0.48 4.01
CA THR A 109 -9.79 1.67 3.95
C THR A 109 -10.41 1.89 2.56
N GLY A 110 -11.03 0.84 2.00
CA GLY A 110 -11.50 0.79 0.61
C GLY A 110 -12.41 1.94 0.18
N TYR A 111 -13.26 2.44 1.09
CA TYR A 111 -14.08 3.62 0.81
C TYR A 111 -13.23 4.84 0.40
N SER A 112 -12.16 5.12 1.13
CA SER A 112 -11.26 6.24 0.86
C SER A 112 -10.53 6.08 -0.47
N ILE A 113 -10.13 4.84 -0.79
CA ILE A 113 -9.46 4.49 -2.05
C ILE A 113 -10.39 4.73 -3.24
N LEU A 114 -11.64 4.23 -3.17
CA LEU A 114 -12.64 4.44 -4.21
C LEU A 114 -12.96 5.92 -4.40
N HIS A 115 -13.18 6.64 -3.29
CA HIS A 115 -13.47 8.08 -3.33
C HIS A 115 -12.35 8.84 -4.02
N THR A 116 -11.08 8.61 -3.65
CA THR A 116 -9.92 9.27 -4.25
C THR A 116 -9.78 8.91 -5.73
N MET A 117 -9.90 7.63 -6.07
CA MET A 117 -9.81 7.15 -7.45
C MET A 117 -10.87 7.79 -8.36
N PHE A 118 -12.12 7.85 -7.92
CA PHE A 118 -13.21 8.48 -8.70
C PHE A 118 -13.01 9.97 -8.82
N LYS A 119 -12.62 10.64 -7.73
CA LYS A 119 -12.33 12.08 -7.75
C LYS A 119 -11.19 12.41 -8.70
N ASP A 120 -10.10 11.64 -8.64
CA ASP A 120 -8.99 11.77 -9.58
C ASP A 120 -9.41 11.53 -11.03
N ALA A 121 -10.24 10.52 -11.27
CA ALA A 121 -10.76 10.25 -12.61
C ALA A 121 -11.60 11.40 -13.16
N LEU A 122 -12.48 11.99 -12.35
CA LEU A 122 -13.33 13.12 -12.75
C LEU A 122 -12.52 14.39 -13.03
N ILE A 123 -11.49 14.68 -12.22
CA ILE A 123 -10.68 15.91 -12.38
C ILE A 123 -9.54 15.69 -13.39
N SER A 124 -8.82 14.57 -13.26
CA SER A 124 -7.58 14.31 -13.99
C SER A 124 -7.72 13.32 -15.15
N LYS A 125 -8.96 12.95 -15.52
CA LYS A 125 -9.34 12.00 -16.59
C LYS A 125 -9.04 10.53 -16.31
N ASN A 126 -8.20 10.22 -15.32
CA ASN A 126 -7.82 8.86 -14.97
C ASN A 126 -7.73 8.73 -13.46
N GLY A 127 -8.16 7.61 -12.91
CA GLY A 127 -7.93 7.18 -11.55
C GLY A 127 -7.11 5.90 -11.56
N PHE A 128 -6.13 5.79 -10.69
CA PHE A 128 -5.26 4.62 -10.60
C PHE A 128 -5.29 4.06 -9.19
N VAL A 129 -5.36 2.75 -9.12
CA VAL A 129 -5.21 1.98 -7.89
C VAL A 129 -4.14 0.94 -8.14
N LYS A 130 -3.24 0.76 -7.19
CA LYS A 130 -2.27 -0.33 -7.21
C LYS A 130 -2.48 -1.25 -6.04
N TYR A 131 -2.17 -2.51 -6.22
CA TYR A 131 -2.14 -3.50 -5.16
C TYR A 131 -0.81 -4.25 -5.20
N TYR A 132 -0.32 -4.62 -4.02
CA TYR A 132 0.93 -5.37 -3.89
C TYR A 132 0.98 -6.07 -2.54
N TRP A 133 1.84 -7.07 -2.47
CA TRP A 133 2.15 -7.75 -1.23
C TRP A 133 3.21 -6.97 -0.48
N LYS A 134 2.93 -6.64 0.78
CA LYS A 134 3.88 -5.97 1.67
C LYS A 134 4.23 -6.92 2.80
N THR A 135 5.51 -7.15 3.00
CA THR A 135 6.02 -7.89 4.17
C THR A 135 6.49 -6.86 5.19
N ASP A 136 5.81 -6.81 6.32
CA ASP A 136 6.19 -6.02 7.48
C ASP A 136 6.81 -6.95 8.53
N LYS A 137 7.88 -6.48 9.19
CA LYS A 137 8.51 -7.19 10.29
C LYS A 137 8.04 -6.59 11.60
N GLU A 138 7.33 -7.38 12.39
CA GLU A 138 7.01 -7.00 13.76
C GLU A 138 8.13 -7.50 14.66
N GLN A 139 8.68 -6.59 15.46
CA GLN A 139 9.68 -6.90 16.48
C GLN A 139 9.04 -6.75 17.84
N LYS A 140 9.01 -7.83 18.61
CA LYS A 140 8.51 -7.84 19.97
C LYS A 140 9.62 -8.25 20.91
N GLU A 141 9.90 -7.43 21.91
CA GLU A 141 10.81 -7.78 23.01
C GLU A 141 10.07 -8.63 24.04
N GLU A 142 10.63 -9.79 24.37
CA GLU A 142 10.13 -10.71 25.37
C GLU A 142 11.27 -11.07 26.32
N SER A 143 11.00 -11.03 27.64
CA SER A 143 11.99 -11.43 28.67
C SER A 143 11.53 -12.70 29.33
N TYR A 144 12.44 -13.64 29.46
CA TYR A 144 12.22 -14.93 30.09
C TYR A 144 13.20 -15.09 31.26
N GLU A 145 12.69 -15.55 32.41
CA GLU A 145 13.47 -15.76 33.61
C GLU A 145 13.53 -17.24 33.99
N ASN A 146 14.64 -17.65 34.60
CA ASN A 146 14.86 -18.98 35.14
C ASN A 146 14.70 -20.11 34.10
N LEU A 147 15.17 -19.90 32.89
CA LEU A 147 15.18 -20.93 31.86
C LEU A 147 16.23 -22.00 32.16
N THR A 148 15.86 -23.26 31.94
CA THR A 148 16.82 -24.37 31.95
C THR A 148 17.71 -24.30 30.71
N LEU A 149 18.87 -24.96 30.77
CA LEU A 149 19.80 -25.06 29.62
C LEU A 149 19.11 -25.58 28.36
N LEU A 150 18.22 -26.58 28.49
CA LEU A 150 17.49 -27.15 27.37
C LEU A 150 16.54 -26.11 26.72
N GLN A 151 15.81 -25.35 27.55
CA GLN A 151 14.91 -24.28 27.05
C GLN A 151 15.68 -23.15 26.38
N TYR A 152 16.84 -22.80 26.94
CA TYR A 152 17.74 -21.83 26.32
C TYR A 152 18.24 -22.30 24.94
N GLN A 153 18.65 -23.54 24.83
CA GLN A 153 19.08 -24.14 23.55
C GLN A 153 17.96 -24.21 22.51
N MET A 154 16.73 -24.49 22.95
CA MET A 154 15.56 -24.46 22.07
C MET A 154 15.29 -23.05 21.52
N MET A 155 15.45 -22.02 22.34
CA MET A 155 15.29 -20.63 21.88
C MET A 155 16.41 -20.19 20.93
N LEU A 156 17.65 -20.66 21.16
CA LEU A 156 18.75 -20.42 20.24
C LEU A 156 18.54 -21.05 18.85
N ALA A 157 17.80 -22.15 18.80
CA ALA A 157 17.52 -22.85 17.56
C ALA A 157 16.34 -22.26 16.77
N ASP A 158 15.57 -21.35 17.38
CA ASP A 158 14.43 -20.70 16.73
C ASP A 158 14.91 -19.55 15.81
N PRO A 159 14.69 -19.65 14.49
CA PRO A 159 15.15 -18.64 13.53
C PRO A 159 14.40 -17.29 13.65
N GLU A 160 13.27 -17.25 14.36
CA GLU A 160 12.49 -16.02 14.59
C GLU A 160 12.97 -15.26 15.83
N VAL A 161 13.94 -15.79 16.57
CA VAL A 161 14.40 -15.26 17.86
C VAL A 161 15.82 -14.71 17.73
N GLU A 162 15.99 -13.43 18.04
CA GLU A 162 17.30 -12.77 18.18
C GLU A 162 17.55 -12.47 19.67
N ILE A 163 18.65 -13.00 20.22
CA ILE A 163 18.99 -12.78 21.62
C ILE A 163 19.61 -11.40 21.79
N VAL A 164 19.03 -10.60 22.70
CA VAL A 164 19.50 -9.24 23.02
C VAL A 164 20.44 -9.27 24.23
N SER A 165 20.08 -9.99 25.27
CA SER A 165 20.89 -10.12 26.49
C SER A 165 20.70 -11.50 27.13
N VAL A 166 21.76 -11.99 27.76
CA VAL A 166 21.77 -13.25 28.53
C VAL A 166 22.43 -12.96 29.87
N GLU A 167 21.74 -13.28 30.94
CA GLU A 167 22.28 -13.25 32.30
C GLU A 167 22.20 -14.67 32.90
N ASN A 168 23.35 -15.20 33.31
CA ASN A 168 23.41 -16.47 34.01
C ASN A 168 23.24 -16.24 35.51
N LYS A 169 22.32 -16.95 36.12
CA LYS A 169 22.19 -17.02 37.57
C LYS A 169 22.56 -18.39 38.06
N GLU A 170 23.57 -18.46 38.89
CA GLU A 170 23.87 -19.64 39.68
C GLU A 170 22.98 -19.61 40.92
N THR A 171 22.05 -20.51 41.07
CA THR A 171 21.23 -20.63 42.29
C THR A 171 21.88 -21.59 43.23
N ASN A 172 22.49 -21.07 44.33
CA ASN A 172 22.92 -21.90 45.45
C ASN A 172 21.69 -22.37 46.22
N LEU A 173 21.36 -23.63 46.17
CA LEU A 173 20.36 -24.28 47.02
C LEU A 173 20.98 -24.67 48.37
N ASP A 174 20.18 -24.48 49.45
CA ASP A 174 20.52 -24.61 50.85
C ASP A 174 21.31 -25.86 51.29
N GLU A 175 22.06 -25.68 52.35
CA GLU A 175 23.10 -26.53 52.96
C GLU A 175 22.73 -27.99 53.33
N ASN A 176 21.59 -28.57 52.91
CA ASN A 176 21.16 -29.88 53.35
C ASN A 176 20.73 -30.88 52.25
N ASN A 177 20.92 -30.58 50.96
CA ASN A 177 20.66 -31.60 49.95
C ASN A 177 21.64 -31.44 48.75
N VAL A 178 22.32 -32.54 48.48
CA VAL A 178 23.10 -32.87 47.28
C VAL A 178 23.10 -31.80 46.18
N GLU A 179 24.29 -31.23 45.96
CA GLU A 179 24.63 -30.28 44.93
C GLU A 179 24.12 -30.71 43.53
N MET A 180 22.96 -30.27 43.14
CA MET A 180 22.63 -30.08 41.73
C MET A 180 22.69 -28.57 41.45
N MET A 181 23.83 -28.09 40.94
CA MET A 181 23.93 -26.76 40.36
C MET A 181 23.06 -26.77 39.10
N GLU A 182 21.82 -26.25 39.22
CA GLU A 182 21.04 -25.94 38.03
C GLU A 182 21.40 -24.52 37.57
N GLU A 183 22.14 -24.44 36.47
CA GLU A 183 22.36 -23.18 35.80
C GLU A 183 21.02 -22.69 35.20
N THR A 184 20.56 -21.56 35.68
CA THR A 184 19.36 -20.89 35.12
C THR A 184 19.76 -19.64 34.34
N PHE A 185 19.07 -19.43 33.24
CA PHE A 185 19.33 -18.33 32.31
C PHE A 185 18.17 -17.35 32.30
N ASN A 186 18.47 -16.07 32.48
CA ASN A 186 17.54 -14.97 32.20
C ASN A 186 17.93 -14.41 30.85
N ILE A 187 17.01 -14.39 29.92
CA ILE A 187 17.26 -13.90 28.57
C ILE A 187 16.23 -12.87 28.16
N THR A 188 16.69 -11.85 27.46
CA THR A 188 15.81 -10.95 26.71
C THR A 188 16.00 -11.21 25.24
N VAL A 189 14.92 -11.49 24.57
CA VAL A 189 14.92 -11.82 23.13
C VAL A 189 14.06 -10.85 22.34
N LYS A 190 14.44 -10.61 21.10
CA LYS A 190 13.58 -9.97 20.10
C LYS A 190 13.02 -11.06 19.20
N ARG A 191 11.70 -11.25 19.28
CA ARG A 191 11.00 -12.12 18.34
C ARG A 191 10.64 -11.32 17.11
N ILE A 192 11.16 -11.75 15.95
CA ILE A 192 10.91 -11.12 14.65
C ILE A 192 9.92 -12.00 13.93
N LYS A 193 8.72 -11.49 13.71
CA LYS A 193 7.69 -12.19 12.96
C LYS A 193 7.39 -11.45 11.66
N ASP A 194 7.51 -12.15 10.55
CA ASP A 194 7.18 -11.62 9.25
C ASP A 194 5.67 -11.70 9.01
N TYR A 195 5.01 -10.56 8.87
CA TYR A 195 3.61 -10.47 8.46
C TYR A 195 3.53 -10.00 7.02
N GLY A 196 2.87 -10.82 6.21
CA GLY A 196 2.53 -10.42 4.85
C GLY A 196 1.10 -9.93 4.78
N ARG A 197 0.87 -8.79 4.14
CA ARG A 197 -0.47 -8.29 3.87
C ARG A 197 -0.60 -7.73 2.46
N ILE A 198 -1.80 -7.80 1.93
CA ILE A 198 -2.15 -7.12 0.68
C ILE A 198 -2.38 -5.65 1.01
N VAL A 199 -1.62 -4.79 0.33
CA VAL A 199 -1.81 -3.34 0.39
C VAL A 199 -2.46 -2.89 -0.90
N ILE A 200 -3.53 -2.11 -0.77
CA ILE A 200 -4.23 -1.48 -1.88
C ILE A 200 -4.21 0.02 -1.63
N GLU A 201 -3.76 0.81 -2.58
CA GLU A 201 -3.67 2.25 -2.43
C GLU A 201 -3.98 2.99 -3.73
N SER A 202 -4.59 4.17 -3.62
CA SER A 202 -4.78 5.07 -4.75
C SER A 202 -3.44 5.69 -5.14
N VAL A 203 -3.23 5.84 -6.45
CA VAL A 203 -2.01 6.43 -7.00
C VAL A 203 -2.36 7.72 -7.71
N PRO A 204 -1.75 8.87 -7.32
CA PRO A 204 -2.00 10.13 -7.98
C PRO A 204 -1.71 10.05 -9.48
N PRO A 205 -2.64 10.46 -10.36
CA PRO A 205 -2.47 10.37 -11.80
C PRO A 205 -1.21 11.07 -12.34
N GLU A 206 -0.72 12.06 -11.62
CA GLU A 206 0.49 12.82 -11.97
C GLU A 206 1.78 12.00 -11.76
N SER A 207 1.73 11.00 -10.89
CA SER A 207 2.86 10.13 -10.61
C SER A 207 2.99 8.95 -11.57
N MET A 208 1.93 8.68 -12.38
CA MET A 208 1.90 7.55 -13.30
C MET A 208 2.44 7.92 -14.68
N LEU A 209 3.33 7.07 -15.17
CA LEU A 209 3.93 7.15 -16.49
C LEU A 209 3.54 5.90 -17.27
N ILE A 210 2.91 6.08 -18.44
CA ILE A 210 2.41 5.00 -19.26
C ILE A 210 2.86 5.27 -20.71
N ILE A 211 3.27 4.24 -21.44
CA ILE A 211 3.66 4.36 -22.85
C ILE A 211 2.48 4.85 -23.69
N LYS A 212 2.74 5.75 -24.63
CA LYS A 212 1.69 6.40 -25.46
C LYS A 212 0.95 5.43 -26.39
N THR A 213 1.57 4.31 -26.71
CA THR A 213 1.02 3.31 -27.64
C THR A 213 0.10 2.30 -26.97
N ALA A 214 0.06 2.24 -25.64
CA ALA A 214 -0.78 1.30 -24.93
C ALA A 214 -2.27 1.70 -25.03
N THR A 215 -3.11 0.74 -25.36
CA THR A 215 -4.57 0.87 -25.36
C THR A 215 -5.20 0.32 -24.08
N SER A 216 -4.51 -0.63 -23.42
CA SER A 216 -4.89 -1.23 -22.14
C SER A 216 -3.67 -1.43 -21.26
N LEU A 217 -3.88 -1.77 -19.99
CA LEU A 217 -2.77 -2.11 -19.08
C LEU A 217 -2.09 -3.43 -19.48
N ASP A 218 -2.83 -4.35 -20.07
CA ASP A 218 -2.30 -5.65 -20.52
C ASP A 218 -1.37 -5.52 -21.73
N ASP A 219 -1.63 -4.53 -22.58
CA ASP A 219 -0.82 -4.20 -23.77
C ASP A 219 0.30 -3.20 -23.45
N CYS A 220 0.48 -2.86 -22.19
CA CYS A 220 1.43 -1.84 -21.76
C CYS A 220 2.83 -2.42 -21.56
N ASN A 221 3.75 -2.15 -22.50
CA ASN A 221 5.15 -2.58 -22.39
C ASN A 221 5.95 -1.77 -21.37
N PHE A 222 5.49 -0.59 -20.98
CA PHE A 222 6.14 0.25 -19.98
C PHE A 222 5.11 1.00 -19.15
N ILE A 223 5.14 0.74 -17.85
CA ILE A 223 4.40 1.46 -16.82
C ILE A 223 5.34 1.76 -15.67
N ALA A 224 5.30 2.95 -15.12
CA ALA A 224 6.12 3.34 -13.98
C ALA A 224 5.38 4.30 -13.06
N GLN A 225 5.69 4.23 -11.78
CA GLN A 225 5.26 5.19 -10.79
C GLN A 225 6.45 6.01 -10.32
N ARG A 226 6.32 7.33 -10.37
CA ARG A 226 7.31 8.25 -9.81
C ARG A 226 7.02 8.46 -8.32
N VAL A 227 7.98 8.09 -7.48
CA VAL A 227 7.90 8.27 -6.02
C VAL A 227 9.05 9.19 -5.60
N PHE A 228 8.72 10.24 -4.85
CA PHE A 228 9.74 11.07 -4.21
C PHE A 228 10.10 10.41 -2.88
N LYS A 229 11.39 10.05 -2.72
CA LYS A 229 11.92 9.63 -1.43
C LYS A 229 12.44 10.87 -0.72
N THR A 230 11.89 11.15 0.45
CA THR A 230 12.44 12.09 1.43
C THR A 230 13.58 11.43 2.19
#